data_37693bac664424e9635589895859c642
#
_entry.id   37693bac664424e9635589895859c642
#
_cell.length_a   1.000
_cell.length_b   1.000
_cell.length_c   1.000
_cell.angle_alpha   90.00
_cell.angle_beta   90.00
_cell.angle_gamma   90.00
#
_symmetry.space_group_name_H-M   'P 1'
#
loop_
_entity.id
_entity.type
_entity.pdbx_description
1 polymer ?
#
loop_
_entity_poly.entity_id
_entity_poly.type
_entity_poly.pdbx_seq_one_letter_code
_entity_poly.pdbx_strand_id
1 'polypeptide(L)'
;YDGEVKTWLGKGIDLAHERRLAEAVPALQSLFAKAAAEYEQLKEERQELDYDDLEAGALALLQENAAVRARWQEEFQALLVDEFQDTNGRQRDMVTLLNAGRGRLFIVGDAKQSIYRFRGADVVVFRQEREQIEQDGGAGFSLETSYRAHRELVAGLNALLRPVLGEEADPERPWAEPFAPLRHHREEPLPGFAEPHMELHLSVGTKSGGALERAGDALAGRIVELVSGGPLDYGDFAILCRASTSFSAYEDALERAGVPYLTVAGRGFYGRSEIRDLLNILQALADPTDDLVLAGALRSPAFALSDAGLYHLARTRAEAEIGIWDVLRHGLAGGSLSDRDRRCAHRAAEIIARLHNQVGRTPVADVLKAFLDATDYRAALIQAGQARGARNVSKLLADAHTSGIVGVGEFLEYVIGLRDSGTREGEARATTEGAVQIMTVHAAKGLEFPVVIIGDVTRSGGGGGGLLIDPDLGPLVPVRDEQRQYPAIYRLGKAREDDQEAAESDRLLYVAATRAREKLILSGCISVKKDGSISKSGGWLGTLAGEEVLDLEGHPLSCDPEGAGAHQIDLLAGSTPAACTIYEPGYAWDQRPREEETEPEIVTTLPPPLLAP
;
A
#
# COMPACT_ATOMS: atom_id res chain seq x y z
N TYR A 1 -31.32 5.86 -11.24
CA TYR A 1 -30.97 6.04 -12.67
C TYR A 1 -31.50 7.35 -13.24
N ASP A 2 -32.83 7.63 -13.17
CA ASP A 2 -33.42 8.87 -13.73
C ASP A 2 -32.92 10.16 -13.03
N GLY A 3 -32.62 10.13 -11.75
CA GLY A 3 -32.09 11.28 -11.01
C GLY A 3 -30.62 11.56 -11.33
N GLU A 4 -29.81 10.54 -11.48
CA GLU A 4 -28.39 10.66 -11.81
C GLU A 4 -28.19 11.07 -13.27
N VAL A 5 -28.94 10.46 -14.20
CA VAL A 5 -28.92 10.84 -15.63
C VAL A 5 -29.35 12.29 -15.82
N LYS A 6 -30.37 12.76 -15.06
CA LYS A 6 -30.78 14.19 -15.10
C LYS A 6 -29.72 15.12 -14.54
N THR A 7 -29.06 14.74 -13.45
CA THR A 7 -27.93 15.50 -12.87
C THR A 7 -26.74 15.50 -13.82
N TRP A 8 -26.55 14.41 -14.52
CA TRP A 8 -25.46 14.21 -15.47
C TRP A 8 -25.67 15.00 -16.77
N LEU A 9 -26.87 14.94 -17.36
CA LEU A 9 -27.27 15.72 -18.52
C LEU A 9 -27.37 17.23 -18.20
N GLY A 10 -27.76 17.60 -16.98
CA GLY A 10 -27.87 18.98 -16.53
C GLY A 10 -26.56 19.78 -16.52
N LYS A 11 -25.42 19.14 -16.61
CA LYS A 11 -24.10 19.81 -16.71
C LYS A 11 -23.74 20.27 -18.13
N GLY A 12 -24.62 20.06 -19.10
CA GLY A 12 -24.40 20.39 -20.50
C GLY A 12 -23.43 19.40 -21.20
N ILE A 13 -23.62 19.24 -22.47
CA ILE A 13 -22.73 18.48 -23.36
C ILE A 13 -22.22 19.44 -24.41
N ASP A 14 -20.92 19.68 -24.46
CA ASP A 14 -20.29 20.40 -25.58
C ASP A 14 -20.07 19.46 -26.76
N LEU A 15 -21.04 19.42 -27.67
CA LEU A 15 -20.96 18.57 -28.84
C LEU A 15 -19.77 18.88 -29.75
N ALA A 16 -19.27 20.11 -29.75
CA ALA A 16 -18.09 20.46 -30.53
C ALA A 16 -16.83 19.86 -29.90
N HIS A 17 -16.76 19.83 -28.58
CA HIS A 17 -15.67 19.18 -27.84
C HIS A 17 -15.71 17.66 -28.02
N GLU A 18 -16.88 17.04 -27.87
CA GLU A 18 -17.06 15.59 -28.07
C GLU A 18 -16.65 15.17 -29.50
N ARG A 19 -17.04 15.95 -30.51
CA ARG A 19 -16.65 15.68 -31.89
C ARG A 19 -15.16 15.78 -32.13
N ARG A 20 -14.48 16.81 -31.59
CA ARG A 20 -13.01 16.93 -31.69
C ARG A 20 -12.28 15.75 -31.06
N LEU A 21 -12.78 15.26 -29.91
CA LEU A 21 -12.21 14.09 -29.28
C LEU A 21 -12.42 12.82 -30.09
N ALA A 22 -13.65 12.62 -30.62
CA ALA A 22 -13.94 11.49 -31.49
C ALA A 22 -13.05 11.49 -32.76
N GLU A 23 -12.77 12.67 -33.34
CA GLU A 23 -11.83 12.83 -34.45
C GLU A 23 -10.37 12.52 -34.08
N ALA A 24 -9.99 12.67 -32.79
CA ALA A 24 -8.65 12.36 -32.31
C ALA A 24 -8.44 10.86 -32.00
N VAL A 25 -9.51 10.09 -31.76
CA VAL A 25 -9.41 8.66 -31.40
C VAL A 25 -8.61 7.83 -32.41
N PRO A 26 -8.79 7.96 -33.75
CA PRO A 26 -7.99 7.21 -34.73
C PRO A 26 -6.50 7.51 -34.65
N ALA A 27 -6.11 8.75 -34.32
CA ALA A 27 -4.70 9.11 -34.13
C ALA A 27 -4.13 8.47 -32.87
N LEU A 28 -4.89 8.43 -31.76
CA LEU A 28 -4.51 7.72 -30.54
C LEU A 28 -4.37 6.22 -30.78
N GLN A 29 -5.31 5.60 -31.50
CA GLN A 29 -5.23 4.18 -31.88
C GLN A 29 -3.98 3.89 -32.72
N SER A 30 -3.65 4.76 -33.68
CA SER A 30 -2.44 4.63 -34.50
C SER A 30 -1.17 4.77 -33.64
N LEU A 31 -1.15 5.70 -32.70
CA LEU A 31 -0.02 5.87 -31.79
C LEU A 31 0.15 4.65 -30.88
N PHE A 32 -0.94 4.15 -30.32
CA PHE A 32 -0.93 2.95 -29.50
C PHE A 32 -0.45 1.72 -30.28
N ALA A 33 -0.95 1.53 -31.53
CA ALA A 33 -0.53 0.42 -32.36
C ALA A 33 0.97 0.46 -32.69
N LYS A 34 1.54 1.67 -32.90
CA LYS A 34 2.99 1.82 -33.09
C LYS A 34 3.76 1.48 -31.83
N ALA A 35 3.31 1.97 -30.67
CA ALA A 35 3.97 1.68 -29.39
C ALA A 35 3.92 0.17 -29.06
N ALA A 36 2.78 -0.48 -29.32
CA ALA A 36 2.63 -1.93 -29.17
C ALA A 36 3.56 -2.71 -30.09
N ALA A 37 3.65 -2.32 -31.37
CA ALA A 37 4.54 -2.97 -32.33
C ALA A 37 6.01 -2.82 -31.94
N GLU A 38 6.44 -1.65 -31.46
CA GLU A 38 7.78 -1.40 -30.96
C GLU A 38 8.08 -2.24 -29.72
N TYR A 39 7.11 -2.36 -28.80
CA TYR A 39 7.22 -3.20 -27.62
C TYR A 39 7.39 -4.68 -27.97
N GLU A 40 6.59 -5.20 -28.91
CA GLU A 40 6.72 -6.56 -29.40
C GLU A 40 8.09 -6.80 -30.06
N GLN A 41 8.57 -5.86 -30.88
CA GLN A 41 9.90 -5.95 -31.48
C GLN A 41 10.99 -5.99 -30.41
N LEU A 42 10.92 -5.17 -29.37
CA LEU A 42 11.89 -5.18 -28.28
C LEU A 42 11.89 -6.53 -27.52
N LYS A 43 10.71 -7.15 -27.30
CA LYS A 43 10.62 -8.48 -26.69
C LYS A 43 11.27 -9.55 -27.61
N GLU A 44 11.00 -9.50 -28.91
CA GLU A 44 11.60 -10.42 -29.87
C GLU A 44 13.14 -10.28 -29.93
N GLU A 45 13.66 -9.05 -29.98
CA GLU A 45 15.10 -8.77 -29.96
C GLU A 45 15.82 -9.31 -28.71
N ARG A 46 15.13 -9.22 -27.55
CA ARG A 46 15.64 -9.72 -26.26
C ARG A 46 15.36 -11.19 -26.02
N GLN A 47 14.51 -11.82 -26.85
CA GLN A 47 14.01 -13.20 -26.66
C GLN A 47 13.31 -13.35 -25.29
N GLU A 48 12.53 -12.35 -24.88
CA GLU A 48 11.79 -12.29 -23.64
C GLU A 48 10.28 -12.35 -23.90
N LEU A 49 9.53 -12.90 -22.95
CA LEU A 49 8.07 -12.92 -22.93
C LEU A 49 7.58 -12.28 -21.62
N ASP A 50 6.51 -11.53 -21.71
CA ASP A 50 5.79 -11.09 -20.52
C ASP A 50 4.69 -12.09 -20.10
N TYR A 51 4.02 -11.82 -18.99
CA TYR A 51 2.97 -12.72 -18.50
C TYR A 51 1.75 -12.77 -19.42
N ASP A 52 1.43 -11.67 -20.10
CA ASP A 52 0.34 -11.62 -21.09
C ASP A 52 0.64 -12.49 -22.32
N ASP A 53 1.89 -12.54 -22.74
CA ASP A 53 2.34 -13.43 -23.84
C ASP A 53 2.16 -14.89 -23.50
N LEU A 54 2.48 -15.26 -22.25
CA LEU A 54 2.33 -16.66 -21.80
C LEU A 54 0.86 -17.10 -21.83
N GLU A 55 -0.05 -16.26 -21.32
CA GLU A 55 -1.48 -16.56 -21.35
C GLU A 55 -2.05 -16.55 -22.79
N ALA A 56 -1.71 -15.53 -23.57
CA ALA A 56 -2.19 -15.39 -24.96
C ALA A 56 -1.65 -16.52 -25.84
N GLY A 57 -0.37 -16.85 -25.71
CA GLY A 57 0.25 -17.94 -26.46
C GLY A 57 -0.32 -19.31 -26.12
N ALA A 58 -0.56 -19.58 -24.83
CA ALA A 58 -1.18 -20.82 -24.39
C ALA A 58 -2.63 -20.94 -24.91
N LEU A 59 -3.40 -19.88 -24.85
CA LEU A 59 -4.77 -19.83 -25.36
C LEU A 59 -4.79 -20.06 -26.89
N ALA A 60 -3.96 -19.32 -27.64
CA ALA A 60 -3.85 -19.48 -29.09
C ALA A 60 -3.45 -20.91 -29.48
N LEU A 61 -2.46 -21.51 -28.78
CA LEU A 61 -2.05 -22.88 -29.01
C LEU A 61 -3.21 -23.88 -28.83
N LEU A 62 -4.03 -23.70 -27.79
CA LEU A 62 -5.19 -24.55 -27.53
C LEU A 62 -6.32 -24.31 -28.55
N GLN A 63 -6.47 -23.09 -29.06
CA GLN A 63 -7.48 -22.76 -30.06
C GLN A 63 -7.12 -23.29 -31.45
N GLU A 64 -5.88 -23.09 -31.86
CA GLU A 64 -5.44 -23.33 -33.23
C GLU A 64 -4.94 -24.75 -33.46
N ASN A 65 -4.41 -25.43 -32.41
CA ASN A 65 -3.84 -26.76 -32.55
C ASN A 65 -4.71 -27.85 -31.90
N ALA A 66 -5.61 -28.42 -32.71
CA ALA A 66 -6.51 -29.48 -32.25
C ALA A 66 -5.79 -30.72 -31.67
N ALA A 67 -4.61 -31.05 -32.15
CA ALA A 67 -3.85 -32.21 -31.65
C ALA A 67 -3.29 -31.94 -30.25
N VAL A 68 -2.77 -30.73 -30.00
CA VAL A 68 -2.32 -30.33 -28.65
C VAL A 68 -3.49 -30.32 -27.70
N ARG A 69 -4.60 -29.66 -28.08
CA ARG A 69 -5.82 -29.64 -27.27
C ARG A 69 -6.32 -31.04 -26.93
N ALA A 70 -6.46 -31.92 -27.92
CA ALA A 70 -6.94 -33.27 -27.70
C ALA A 70 -6.01 -34.08 -26.77
N ARG A 71 -4.70 -33.93 -26.90
CA ARG A 71 -3.73 -34.55 -26.00
C ARG A 71 -3.97 -34.13 -24.54
N TRP A 72 -4.09 -32.85 -24.26
CA TRP A 72 -4.30 -32.37 -22.89
C TRP A 72 -5.66 -32.74 -22.35
N GLN A 73 -6.71 -32.75 -23.20
CA GLN A 73 -8.05 -33.23 -22.83
C GLN A 73 -8.06 -34.72 -22.49
N GLU A 74 -7.20 -35.52 -23.08
CA GLU A 74 -7.03 -36.92 -22.75
C GLU A 74 -6.18 -37.14 -21.50
N GLU A 75 -5.16 -36.31 -21.30
CA GLU A 75 -4.27 -36.35 -20.13
C GLU A 75 -5.01 -36.02 -18.83
N PHE A 76 -5.87 -34.98 -18.85
CA PHE A 76 -6.61 -34.56 -17.68
C PHE A 76 -7.86 -35.40 -17.46
N GLN A 77 -7.94 -36.09 -16.32
CA GLN A 77 -9.14 -36.81 -15.90
C GLN A 77 -10.16 -35.88 -15.25
N ALA A 78 -9.69 -34.86 -14.53
CA ALA A 78 -10.49 -33.80 -13.92
C ALA A 78 -9.69 -32.50 -13.83
N LEU A 79 -10.38 -31.38 -13.93
CA LEU A 79 -9.86 -30.03 -13.69
C LEU A 79 -10.45 -29.51 -12.39
N LEU A 80 -9.62 -29.26 -11.39
CA LEU A 80 -9.98 -28.66 -10.12
C LEU A 80 -9.32 -27.28 -10.06
N VAL A 81 -10.12 -26.22 -10.09
CA VAL A 81 -9.62 -24.84 -10.07
C VAL A 81 -10.09 -24.15 -8.81
N ASP A 82 -9.14 -23.80 -7.96
CA ASP A 82 -9.38 -23.02 -6.74
C ASP A 82 -9.25 -21.52 -7.00
N GLU A 83 -9.85 -20.70 -6.14
CA GLU A 83 -9.85 -19.24 -6.25
C GLU A 83 -10.34 -18.74 -7.63
N PHE A 84 -11.35 -19.40 -8.20
CA PHE A 84 -11.80 -19.12 -9.58
C PHE A 84 -12.31 -17.68 -9.76
N GLN A 85 -12.74 -17.00 -8.69
CA GLN A 85 -13.14 -15.58 -8.74
C GLN A 85 -12.01 -14.62 -9.10
N ASP A 86 -10.76 -15.09 -9.10
CA ASP A 86 -9.59 -14.29 -9.49
C ASP A 86 -9.15 -14.55 -10.95
N THR A 87 -9.92 -15.34 -11.70
CA THR A 87 -9.63 -15.64 -13.11
C THR A 87 -10.08 -14.49 -14.02
N ASN A 88 -9.32 -14.31 -15.11
CA ASN A 88 -9.71 -13.45 -16.22
C ASN A 88 -10.39 -14.26 -17.34
N GLY A 89 -10.91 -13.55 -18.36
CA GLY A 89 -11.57 -14.20 -19.50
C GLY A 89 -10.69 -15.18 -20.27
N ARG A 90 -9.40 -14.88 -20.46
CA ARG A 90 -8.44 -15.78 -21.14
C ARG A 90 -8.23 -17.08 -20.37
N GLN A 91 -8.06 -16.98 -19.06
CA GLN A 91 -7.88 -18.13 -18.18
C GLN A 91 -9.11 -19.02 -18.17
N ARG A 92 -10.32 -18.43 -18.11
CA ARG A 92 -11.57 -19.17 -18.27
C ARG A 92 -11.63 -19.91 -19.61
N ASP A 93 -11.30 -19.23 -20.71
CA ASP A 93 -11.32 -19.84 -22.04
C ASP A 93 -10.33 -21.01 -22.16
N MET A 94 -9.14 -20.90 -21.54
CA MET A 94 -8.20 -22.01 -21.44
C MET A 94 -8.80 -23.20 -20.65
N VAL A 95 -9.42 -22.95 -19.51
CA VAL A 95 -10.09 -24.01 -18.70
C VAL A 95 -11.20 -24.68 -19.53
N THR A 96 -12.00 -23.90 -20.23
CA THR A 96 -13.07 -24.40 -21.11
C THR A 96 -12.52 -25.28 -22.23
N LEU A 97 -11.43 -24.84 -22.89
CA LEU A 97 -10.79 -25.62 -23.96
C LEU A 97 -10.11 -26.92 -23.46
N LEU A 98 -9.61 -26.91 -22.25
CA LEU A 98 -9.03 -28.09 -21.60
C LEU A 98 -10.07 -29.06 -21.06
N ASN A 99 -11.29 -28.58 -20.80
CA ASN A 99 -12.39 -29.43 -20.31
C ASN A 99 -12.95 -30.32 -21.43
N ALA A 100 -12.69 -31.61 -21.36
CA ALA A 100 -13.08 -32.58 -22.38
C ALA A 100 -14.54 -33.05 -22.28
N GLY A 101 -15.34 -32.55 -21.35
CA GLY A 101 -16.73 -32.95 -21.23
C GLY A 101 -17.34 -32.83 -19.82
N ARG A 102 -18.58 -33.25 -19.70
CA ARG A 102 -19.40 -33.12 -18.47
C ARG A 102 -18.79 -33.86 -17.28
N GLY A 103 -18.85 -33.23 -16.10
CA GLY A 103 -18.45 -33.81 -14.84
C GLY A 103 -16.95 -33.87 -14.59
N ARG A 104 -16.13 -33.19 -15.41
CA ARG A 104 -14.67 -33.10 -15.22
C ARG A 104 -14.19 -31.78 -14.64
N LEU A 105 -15.00 -30.71 -14.69
CA LEU A 105 -14.65 -29.41 -14.15
C LEU A 105 -15.26 -29.23 -12.76
N PHE A 106 -14.42 -28.86 -11.81
CA PHE A 106 -14.81 -28.48 -10.46
C PHE A 106 -14.14 -27.14 -10.13
N ILE A 107 -14.93 -26.11 -9.90
CA ILE A 107 -14.44 -24.79 -9.53
C ILE A 107 -14.81 -24.47 -8.09
N VAL A 108 -13.88 -23.83 -7.39
CA VAL A 108 -14.09 -23.31 -6.04
C VAL A 108 -13.77 -21.83 -6.03
N GLY A 109 -14.60 -21.04 -5.37
CA GLY A 109 -14.38 -19.61 -5.27
C GLY A 109 -15.40 -18.91 -4.38
N ASP A 110 -15.07 -17.72 -3.98
CA ASP A 110 -15.96 -16.79 -3.29
C ASP A 110 -15.91 -15.42 -4.00
N ALA A 111 -16.97 -15.07 -4.73
CA ALA A 111 -17.06 -13.83 -5.47
C ALA A 111 -16.81 -12.58 -4.60
N LYS A 112 -17.15 -12.65 -3.29
CA LYS A 112 -16.85 -11.60 -2.31
C LYS A 112 -15.35 -11.44 -2.01
N GLN A 113 -14.52 -12.41 -2.42
CA GLN A 113 -13.05 -12.35 -2.30
C GLN A 113 -12.34 -12.01 -3.62
N SER A 114 -13.06 -11.60 -4.67
CA SER A 114 -12.47 -11.11 -5.93
C SER A 114 -11.92 -9.70 -5.74
N ILE A 115 -10.60 -9.59 -5.55
CA ILE A 115 -9.88 -8.34 -5.25
C ILE A 115 -8.65 -8.12 -6.16
N TYR A 116 -8.60 -8.81 -7.30
CA TYR A 116 -7.50 -8.69 -8.28
C TYR A 116 -7.93 -8.12 -9.63
N ARG A 117 -8.96 -7.23 -9.64
CA ARG A 117 -9.42 -6.55 -10.84
C ARG A 117 -8.29 -5.81 -11.57
N PHE A 118 -7.37 -5.20 -10.82
CA PHE A 118 -6.17 -4.55 -11.38
C PHE A 118 -5.20 -5.50 -12.11
N ARG A 119 -5.40 -6.82 -11.98
CA ARG A 119 -4.69 -7.89 -12.72
C ARG A 119 -5.57 -8.52 -13.80
N GLY A 120 -6.73 -7.93 -14.10
CA GLY A 120 -7.66 -8.43 -15.11
C GLY A 120 -8.65 -9.47 -14.60
N ALA A 121 -8.67 -9.79 -13.28
CA ALA A 121 -9.70 -10.66 -12.72
C ALA A 121 -11.09 -10.03 -12.87
N ASP A 122 -12.08 -10.84 -13.23
CA ASP A 122 -13.44 -10.39 -13.42
C ASP A 122 -14.43 -11.32 -12.69
N VAL A 123 -15.07 -10.78 -11.66
CA VAL A 123 -16.05 -11.52 -10.86
C VAL A 123 -17.26 -12.01 -11.70
N VAL A 124 -17.57 -11.31 -12.77
CA VAL A 124 -18.66 -11.69 -13.69
C VAL A 124 -18.34 -13.00 -14.40
N VAL A 125 -17.07 -13.25 -14.72
CA VAL A 125 -16.60 -14.51 -15.31
C VAL A 125 -16.91 -15.70 -14.38
N PHE A 126 -16.68 -15.56 -13.08
CA PHE A 126 -16.98 -16.61 -12.11
C PHE A 126 -18.48 -16.94 -12.04
N ARG A 127 -19.34 -15.92 -12.05
CA ARG A 127 -20.79 -16.12 -12.07
C ARG A 127 -21.27 -16.81 -13.35
N GLN A 128 -20.80 -16.35 -14.49
CA GLN A 128 -21.14 -16.93 -15.79
C GLN A 128 -20.73 -18.41 -15.87
N GLU A 129 -19.53 -18.74 -15.39
CA GLU A 129 -19.06 -20.11 -15.42
C GLU A 129 -19.88 -21.01 -14.48
N ARG A 130 -20.26 -20.53 -13.28
CA ARG A 130 -21.14 -21.23 -12.36
C ARG A 130 -22.50 -21.51 -13.00
N GLU A 131 -23.11 -20.49 -13.61
CA GLU A 131 -24.40 -20.62 -14.30
C GLU A 131 -24.30 -21.59 -15.49
N GLN A 132 -23.21 -21.56 -16.24
CA GLN A 132 -22.97 -22.47 -17.36
C GLN A 132 -22.84 -23.92 -16.88
N ILE A 133 -22.10 -24.15 -15.79
CA ILE A 133 -21.97 -25.49 -15.19
C ILE A 133 -23.34 -26.04 -14.75
N GLU A 134 -24.20 -25.21 -14.14
CA GLU A 134 -25.54 -25.62 -13.71
C GLU A 134 -26.45 -25.89 -14.91
N GLN A 135 -26.42 -25.07 -15.96
CA GLN A 135 -27.14 -25.25 -17.22
C GLN A 135 -26.72 -26.54 -17.94
N ASP A 136 -25.47 -26.92 -17.85
CA ASP A 136 -24.93 -28.15 -18.43
C ASP A 136 -25.23 -29.38 -17.58
N GLY A 137 -26.01 -29.25 -16.50
CA GLY A 137 -26.44 -30.32 -15.60
C GLY A 137 -25.46 -30.64 -14.49
N GLY A 138 -24.53 -29.71 -14.20
CA GLY A 138 -23.72 -29.74 -12.99
C GLY A 138 -24.51 -29.30 -11.75
N ALA A 139 -23.84 -29.18 -10.62
CA ALA A 139 -24.46 -28.79 -9.35
C ALA A 139 -23.60 -27.74 -8.63
N GLY A 140 -24.26 -26.72 -8.08
CA GLY A 140 -23.64 -25.70 -7.21
C GLY A 140 -23.85 -26.08 -5.73
N PHE A 141 -22.80 -25.87 -4.93
CA PHE A 141 -22.83 -26.06 -3.48
C PHE A 141 -22.31 -24.79 -2.78
N SER A 142 -23.08 -24.29 -1.82
CA SER A 142 -22.70 -23.15 -0.99
C SER A 142 -22.06 -23.60 0.31
N LEU A 143 -20.87 -23.02 0.62
CA LEU A 143 -20.19 -23.21 1.90
C LEU A 143 -20.45 -21.98 2.78
N GLU A 144 -21.47 -22.03 3.62
CA GLU A 144 -21.90 -20.89 4.44
C GLU A 144 -21.29 -20.89 5.84
N THR A 145 -20.70 -22.01 6.27
CA THR A 145 -20.19 -22.20 7.63
C THR A 145 -18.73 -21.75 7.72
N SER A 146 -18.47 -20.75 8.58
CA SER A 146 -17.13 -20.31 8.94
C SER A 146 -16.60 -21.15 10.10
N TYR A 147 -15.45 -21.78 9.89
CA TYR A 147 -14.71 -22.52 10.92
C TYR A 147 -13.64 -21.66 11.60
N ARG A 148 -13.43 -20.44 11.10
CA ARG A 148 -12.39 -19.52 11.57
C ARG A 148 -12.82 -18.75 12.80
N ALA A 149 -13.83 -17.92 12.68
CA ALA A 149 -14.29 -17.01 13.72
C ALA A 149 -15.35 -17.68 14.62
N HIS A 150 -15.38 -17.28 15.89
CA HIS A 150 -16.38 -17.73 16.85
C HIS A 150 -17.70 -16.97 16.68
N ARG A 151 -18.78 -17.46 17.36
CA ARG A 151 -20.15 -16.96 17.20
C ARG A 151 -20.28 -15.43 17.28
N GLU A 152 -19.70 -14.82 18.30
CA GLU A 152 -19.87 -13.39 18.54
C GLU A 152 -19.14 -12.53 17.50
N LEU A 153 -17.93 -12.96 17.09
CA LEU A 153 -17.22 -12.27 16.02
C LEU A 153 -17.94 -12.44 14.67
N VAL A 154 -18.50 -13.62 14.37
CA VAL A 154 -19.32 -13.85 13.16
C VAL A 154 -20.55 -12.97 13.17
N ALA A 155 -21.23 -12.82 14.31
CA ALA A 155 -22.37 -11.90 14.44
C ALA A 155 -21.96 -10.45 14.16
N GLY A 156 -20.83 -10.00 14.70
CA GLY A 156 -20.28 -8.67 14.43
C GLY A 156 -19.88 -8.47 12.96
N LEU A 157 -19.23 -9.46 12.34
CA LEU A 157 -18.89 -9.43 10.92
C LEU A 157 -20.15 -9.34 10.03
N ASN A 158 -21.19 -10.12 10.35
CA ASN A 158 -22.45 -10.06 9.63
C ASN A 158 -23.11 -8.66 9.77
N ALA A 159 -23.10 -8.08 10.96
CA ALA A 159 -23.64 -6.74 11.20
C ALA A 159 -22.85 -5.65 10.45
N LEU A 160 -21.52 -5.79 10.39
CA LEU A 160 -20.63 -4.85 9.70
C LEU A 160 -20.77 -4.93 8.17
N LEU A 161 -20.80 -6.13 7.60
CA LEU A 161 -20.62 -6.35 6.16
C LEU A 161 -21.93 -6.41 5.37
N ARG A 162 -23.04 -6.77 6.02
CA ARG A 162 -24.36 -6.86 5.38
C ARG A 162 -24.80 -5.55 4.72
N PRO A 163 -24.78 -4.38 5.40
CA PRO A 163 -25.18 -3.13 4.76
C PRO A 163 -24.18 -2.67 3.71
N VAL A 164 -22.89 -2.96 3.86
CA VAL A 164 -21.83 -2.55 2.93
C VAL A 164 -21.95 -3.25 1.58
N LEU A 165 -22.18 -4.58 1.59
CA LEU A 165 -22.26 -5.38 0.37
C LEU A 165 -23.70 -5.47 -0.19
N GLY A 166 -24.72 -5.19 0.65
CA GLY A 166 -26.12 -5.41 0.29
C GLY A 166 -26.52 -6.90 0.26
N GLU A 167 -27.80 -7.20 0.35
CA GLU A 167 -28.32 -8.58 0.37
C GLU A 167 -28.94 -9.01 -0.96
N GLU A 168 -29.23 -8.07 -1.85
CA GLU A 168 -29.89 -8.32 -3.13
C GLU A 168 -28.93 -8.13 -4.30
N ALA A 169 -29.03 -9.02 -5.28
CA ALA A 169 -28.29 -8.88 -6.51
C ALA A 169 -28.90 -7.73 -7.36
N ASP A 170 -28.05 -6.85 -7.85
CA ASP A 170 -28.44 -5.79 -8.77
C ASP A 170 -28.05 -6.19 -10.21
N PRO A 171 -29.05 -6.43 -11.10
CA PRO A 171 -28.78 -6.79 -12.50
C PRO A 171 -28.02 -5.69 -13.28
N GLU A 172 -28.12 -4.43 -12.84
CA GLU A 172 -27.43 -3.31 -13.48
C GLU A 172 -25.97 -3.17 -13.00
N ARG A 173 -25.62 -3.85 -11.89
CA ARG A 173 -24.29 -3.89 -11.28
C ARG A 173 -23.76 -5.33 -11.19
N PRO A 174 -23.52 -6.00 -12.31
CA PRO A 174 -23.11 -7.41 -12.30
C PRO A 174 -21.78 -7.66 -11.61
N TRP A 175 -21.00 -6.63 -11.34
CA TRP A 175 -19.75 -6.67 -10.55
C TRP A 175 -19.96 -6.55 -9.03
N ALA A 176 -21.15 -6.18 -8.56
CA ALA A 176 -21.49 -6.16 -7.14
C ALA A 176 -21.95 -7.56 -6.69
N GLU A 177 -21.38 -8.09 -5.60
CA GLU A 177 -21.73 -9.39 -5.07
C GLU A 177 -22.54 -9.24 -3.79
N PRO A 178 -23.77 -9.76 -3.72
CA PRO A 178 -24.58 -9.67 -2.53
C PRO A 178 -23.98 -10.46 -1.36
N PHE A 179 -24.19 -9.94 -0.16
CA PHE A 179 -23.72 -10.57 1.07
C PHE A 179 -24.63 -11.75 1.46
N ALA A 180 -24.03 -12.92 1.64
CA ALA A 180 -24.67 -14.03 2.29
C ALA A 180 -24.17 -14.13 3.73
N PRO A 181 -25.05 -14.12 4.76
CA PRO A 181 -24.65 -14.17 6.15
C PRO A 181 -23.83 -15.41 6.47
N LEU A 182 -22.72 -15.21 7.16
CA LEU A 182 -21.85 -16.30 7.62
C LEU A 182 -22.51 -17.03 8.81
N ARG A 183 -22.37 -18.35 8.85
CA ARG A 183 -22.75 -19.19 9.99
C ARG A 183 -21.47 -19.57 10.75
N HIS A 184 -21.51 -19.47 12.06
CA HIS A 184 -20.40 -19.90 12.89
C HIS A 184 -20.39 -21.42 13.10
N HIS A 185 -19.19 -22.00 13.19
CA HIS A 185 -18.97 -23.36 13.69
C HIS A 185 -18.47 -23.36 15.14
N ARG A 186 -17.62 -22.38 15.47
CA ARG A 186 -17.06 -22.21 16.80
C ARG A 186 -18.04 -21.41 17.67
N GLU A 187 -18.41 -21.95 18.84
CA GLU A 187 -19.33 -21.27 19.76
C GLU A 187 -18.62 -20.18 20.58
N GLU A 188 -17.41 -20.46 21.07
CA GLU A 188 -16.69 -19.58 22.01
C GLU A 188 -15.34 -19.11 21.45
N PRO A 189 -14.88 -17.94 21.89
CA PRO A 189 -13.53 -17.48 21.60
C PRO A 189 -12.47 -18.36 22.28
N LEU A 190 -11.22 -18.24 21.84
CA LEU A 190 -10.11 -18.86 22.55
C LEU A 190 -9.95 -18.25 23.97
N PRO A 191 -9.43 -19.01 24.94
CA PRO A 191 -9.17 -18.48 26.29
C PRO A 191 -8.27 -17.23 26.24
N GLY A 192 -8.66 -16.20 26.99
CA GLY A 192 -7.93 -14.93 27.04
C GLY A 192 -8.48 -13.81 26.14
N PHE A 193 -9.44 -14.12 25.25
CA PHE A 193 -10.14 -13.10 24.48
C PHE A 193 -11.45 -12.71 25.18
N ALA A 194 -11.52 -11.48 25.66
CA ALA A 194 -12.73 -10.92 26.26
C ALA A 194 -13.44 -9.97 25.30
N GLU A 195 -14.73 -9.77 25.52
CA GLU A 195 -15.49 -8.70 24.87
C GLU A 195 -14.91 -7.31 25.15
N PRO A 196 -15.07 -6.35 24.24
CA PRO A 196 -15.70 -6.49 22.93
C PRO A 196 -14.76 -7.18 21.93
N HIS A 197 -15.31 -8.02 21.02
CA HIS A 197 -14.56 -8.67 19.94
C HIS A 197 -14.37 -7.79 18.71
N MET A 198 -15.04 -6.62 18.69
CA MET A 198 -14.86 -5.58 17.68
C MET A 198 -14.54 -4.25 18.37
N GLU A 199 -13.49 -3.60 17.90
CA GLU A 199 -13.05 -2.32 18.44
C GLU A 199 -12.79 -1.32 17.31
N LEU A 200 -13.09 -0.02 17.56
CA LEU A 200 -12.74 1.09 16.69
C LEU A 200 -11.84 2.06 17.46
N HIS A 201 -10.69 2.38 16.89
CA HIS A 201 -9.72 3.33 17.43
C HIS A 201 -9.53 4.48 16.44
N LEU A 202 -10.17 5.61 16.71
CA LEU A 202 -10.25 6.75 15.80
C LEU A 202 -9.59 7.99 16.41
N SER A 203 -8.68 8.62 15.68
CA SER A 203 -8.03 9.86 16.12
C SER A 203 -8.62 11.08 15.43
N VAL A 204 -8.88 12.14 16.19
CA VAL A 204 -9.43 13.40 15.67
C VAL A 204 -8.35 14.18 14.93
N GLY A 205 -8.67 14.64 13.73
CA GLY A 205 -7.83 15.52 12.91
C GLY A 205 -7.65 15.04 11.47
N THR A 206 -6.82 15.78 10.73
CA THR A 206 -6.46 15.42 9.34
C THR A 206 -5.17 14.60 9.31
N LYS A 207 -4.98 13.81 8.26
CA LYS A 207 -3.73 13.06 8.04
C LYS A 207 -2.51 13.98 8.01
N SER A 208 -2.60 15.12 7.31
CA SER A 208 -1.54 16.12 7.27
C SER A 208 -1.28 16.82 8.61
N GLY A 209 -2.23 16.74 9.54
CA GLY A 209 -2.12 17.23 10.91
C GLY A 209 -1.67 16.17 11.92
N GLY A 210 -1.15 15.03 11.47
CA GLY A 210 -0.61 13.97 12.33
C GLY A 210 -1.68 13.07 12.99
N ALA A 211 -2.92 13.06 12.47
CA ALA A 211 -3.98 12.25 13.08
C ALA A 211 -3.77 10.74 12.82
N LEU A 212 -3.18 10.36 11.69
CA LEU A 212 -2.90 8.95 11.41
C LEU A 212 -1.76 8.42 12.29
N GLU A 213 -0.77 9.24 12.56
CA GLU A 213 0.33 8.94 13.47
C GLU A 213 -0.18 8.73 14.90
N ARG A 214 -1.11 9.59 15.38
CA ARG A 214 -1.77 9.40 16.68
C ARG A 214 -2.64 8.14 16.73
N ALA A 215 -3.35 7.82 15.65
CA ALA A 215 -4.09 6.57 15.57
C ALA A 215 -3.14 5.35 15.65
N GLY A 216 -1.97 5.46 15.04
CA GLY A 216 -0.90 4.46 15.17
C GLY A 216 -0.41 4.32 16.62
N ASP A 217 -0.14 5.44 17.31
CA ASP A 217 0.31 5.44 18.72
C ASP A 217 -0.74 4.82 19.65
N ALA A 218 -2.00 5.19 19.45
CA ALA A 218 -3.11 4.61 20.21
C ALA A 218 -3.23 3.10 20.01
N LEU A 219 -3.07 2.67 18.75
CA LEU A 219 -3.10 1.26 18.41
C LEU A 219 -1.91 0.50 18.99
N ALA A 220 -0.69 1.05 18.92
CA ALA A 220 0.49 0.45 19.53
C ALA A 220 0.30 0.26 21.05
N GLY A 221 -0.26 1.28 21.73
CA GLY A 221 -0.66 1.19 23.12
C GLY A 221 -1.66 0.06 23.37
N ARG A 222 -2.70 -0.04 22.55
CA ARG A 222 -3.71 -1.10 22.68
C ARG A 222 -3.12 -2.50 22.49
N ILE A 223 -2.20 -2.69 21.55
CA ILE A 223 -1.49 -3.96 21.36
C ILE A 223 -0.71 -4.32 22.61
N VAL A 224 0.05 -3.37 23.18
CA VAL A 224 0.81 -3.60 24.43
C VAL A 224 -0.11 -3.98 25.58
N GLU A 225 -1.26 -3.32 25.75
CA GLU A 225 -2.24 -3.66 26.77
C GLU A 225 -2.77 -5.09 26.60
N LEU A 226 -3.15 -5.47 25.38
CA LEU A 226 -3.68 -6.80 25.07
C LEU A 226 -2.65 -7.91 25.35
N VAL A 227 -1.39 -7.69 24.98
CA VAL A 227 -0.31 -8.65 25.24
C VAL A 227 0.01 -8.72 26.74
N SER A 228 0.07 -7.58 27.44
CA SER A 228 0.36 -7.54 28.87
C SER A 228 -0.76 -8.11 29.74
N GLY A 229 -1.99 -8.05 29.26
CA GLY A 229 -3.19 -8.48 30.01
C GLY A 229 -3.62 -9.93 29.79
N GLY A 230 -2.97 -10.67 28.90
CA GLY A 230 -3.45 -11.99 28.50
C GLY A 230 -2.38 -12.95 27.96
N PRO A 231 -2.82 -14.06 27.37
CA PRO A 231 -1.93 -15.07 26.80
C PRO A 231 -1.47 -14.74 25.38
N LEU A 232 -1.74 -13.52 24.88
CA LEU A 232 -1.40 -13.12 23.53
C LEU A 232 0.09 -12.81 23.38
N ASP A 233 0.64 -13.12 22.20
CA ASP A 233 1.97 -12.71 21.77
C ASP A 233 1.84 -11.68 20.62
N TYR A 234 2.87 -10.87 20.40
CA TYR A 234 2.89 -9.90 19.29
C TYR A 234 2.71 -10.56 17.92
N GLY A 235 3.09 -11.83 17.76
CA GLY A 235 2.83 -12.61 16.54
C GLY A 235 1.37 -12.93 16.25
N ASP A 236 0.47 -12.75 17.23
CA ASP A 236 -0.97 -12.94 17.07
C ASP A 236 -1.65 -11.78 16.33
N PHE A 237 -0.95 -10.68 16.09
CA PHE A 237 -1.50 -9.46 15.51
C PHE A 237 -1.08 -9.25 14.06
N ALA A 238 -2.04 -8.89 13.21
CA ALA A 238 -1.79 -8.42 11.85
C ALA A 238 -2.44 -7.06 11.60
N ILE A 239 -1.66 -6.08 11.11
CA ILE A 239 -2.16 -4.78 10.66
C ILE A 239 -2.30 -4.84 9.14
N LEU A 240 -3.55 -4.80 8.66
CA LEU A 240 -3.90 -4.87 7.26
C LEU A 240 -4.25 -3.47 6.74
N CYS A 241 -3.50 -2.97 5.78
CA CYS A 241 -3.77 -1.68 5.15
C CYS A 241 -4.20 -1.84 3.68
N ARG A 242 -5.02 -0.93 3.20
CA ARG A 242 -5.40 -0.88 1.77
C ARG A 242 -4.19 -0.65 0.87
N ALA A 243 -3.21 0.14 1.31
CA ALA A 243 -2.00 0.43 0.57
C ALA A 243 -0.79 0.62 1.49
N SER A 244 0.39 0.31 0.98
CA SER A 244 1.66 0.37 1.72
C SER A 244 2.06 1.79 2.16
N THR A 245 1.49 2.84 1.54
CA THR A 245 1.76 4.23 1.95
C THR A 245 1.26 4.58 3.35
N SER A 246 0.35 3.77 3.93
CA SER A 246 -0.12 3.94 5.31
C SER A 246 0.74 3.19 6.34
N PHE A 247 1.69 2.35 5.91
CA PHE A 247 2.48 1.52 6.81
C PHE A 247 3.34 2.35 7.77
N SER A 248 3.98 3.41 7.28
CA SER A 248 4.94 4.19 8.07
C SER A 248 4.36 4.72 9.38
N ALA A 249 3.09 5.15 9.38
CA ALA A 249 2.46 5.65 10.60
C ALA A 249 2.36 4.58 11.69
N TYR A 250 2.03 3.34 11.31
CA TYR A 250 1.94 2.21 12.24
C TYR A 250 3.32 1.66 12.62
N GLU A 251 4.24 1.57 11.66
CA GLU A 251 5.60 1.12 11.88
C GLU A 251 6.33 2.01 12.90
N ASP A 252 6.26 3.34 12.70
CA ASP A 252 6.88 4.32 13.58
C ASP A 252 6.24 4.29 14.98
N ALA A 253 4.93 4.05 15.08
CA ALA A 253 4.23 3.92 16.34
C ALA A 253 4.66 2.65 17.11
N LEU A 254 4.73 1.50 16.44
CA LEU A 254 5.20 0.25 17.04
C LEU A 254 6.66 0.36 17.48
N GLU A 255 7.50 1.04 16.70
CA GLU A 255 8.90 1.27 17.07
C GLU A 255 9.02 2.16 18.33
N ARG A 256 8.24 3.26 18.42
CA ARG A 256 8.18 4.09 19.64
C ARG A 256 7.70 3.32 20.86
N ALA A 257 6.76 2.39 20.67
CA ALA A 257 6.23 1.55 21.71
C ALA A 257 7.14 0.36 22.09
N GLY A 258 8.25 0.15 21.38
CA GLY A 258 9.13 -1.02 21.57
C GLY A 258 8.50 -2.35 21.15
N VAL A 259 7.43 -2.31 20.34
CA VAL A 259 6.73 -3.51 19.86
C VAL A 259 7.46 -4.07 18.64
N PRO A 260 7.88 -5.34 18.65
CA PRO A 260 8.50 -5.97 17.49
C PRO A 260 7.48 -6.11 16.35
N TYR A 261 7.88 -5.76 15.12
CA TYR A 261 7.01 -5.89 13.95
C TYR A 261 7.78 -6.34 12.71
N LEU A 262 7.04 -6.93 11.76
CA LEU A 262 7.53 -7.36 10.46
C LEU A 262 6.60 -6.82 9.37
N THR A 263 7.14 -6.08 8.41
CA THR A 263 6.40 -5.65 7.23
C THR A 263 6.53 -6.71 6.14
N VAL A 264 5.39 -7.33 5.77
CA VAL A 264 5.32 -8.37 4.74
C VAL A 264 4.98 -7.73 3.40
N ALA A 265 5.81 -7.98 2.37
CA ALA A 265 5.58 -7.54 0.99
C ALA A 265 5.34 -6.03 0.85
N GLY A 266 6.08 -5.20 1.60
CA GLY A 266 6.09 -3.76 1.39
C GLY A 266 6.75 -3.43 0.07
N ARG A 267 5.98 -3.01 -0.95
CA ARG A 267 6.54 -2.24 -2.06
C ARG A 267 7.07 -0.96 -1.44
N GLY A 268 8.38 -0.83 -1.30
CA GLY A 268 8.85 0.45 -0.83
C GLY A 268 10.16 0.49 -0.08
N PHE A 269 10.91 -0.60 0.04
CA PHE A 269 12.25 -0.51 0.61
C PHE A 269 13.08 0.59 -0.09
N TYR A 270 13.14 0.56 -1.43
CA TYR A 270 13.83 1.59 -2.21
C TYR A 270 13.09 2.95 -2.29
N GLY A 271 11.84 3.01 -1.85
CA GLY A 271 11.07 4.24 -1.70
C GLY A 271 11.21 4.92 -0.33
N ARG A 272 11.85 4.28 0.65
CA ARG A 272 12.10 4.85 1.99
C ARG A 272 12.99 6.08 1.90
N SER A 273 12.73 7.06 2.76
CA SER A 273 13.45 8.34 2.75
C SER A 273 14.96 8.14 2.86
N GLU A 274 15.40 7.32 3.82
CA GLU A 274 16.80 7.01 4.07
C GLU A 274 17.48 6.28 2.90
N ILE A 275 16.74 5.45 2.18
CA ILE A 275 17.25 4.74 1.01
C ILE A 275 17.29 5.67 -0.21
N ARG A 276 16.24 6.48 -0.41
CA ARG A 276 16.22 7.50 -1.47
C ARG A 276 17.35 8.52 -1.31
N ASP A 277 17.63 8.94 -0.08
CA ASP A 277 18.77 9.81 0.21
C ASP A 277 20.07 9.16 -0.24
N LEU A 278 20.30 7.88 0.07
CA LEU A 278 21.52 7.18 -0.33
C LEU A 278 21.62 6.95 -1.84
N LEU A 279 20.50 6.63 -2.51
CA LEU A 279 20.48 6.51 -3.98
C LEU A 279 20.77 7.88 -4.65
N ASN A 280 20.17 8.96 -4.14
CA ASN A 280 20.47 10.33 -4.58
C ASN A 280 21.95 10.69 -4.37
N ILE A 281 22.51 10.30 -3.22
CA ILE A 281 23.91 10.54 -2.91
C ILE A 281 24.82 9.76 -3.88
N LEU A 282 24.53 8.49 -4.14
CA LEU A 282 25.27 7.72 -5.14
C LEU A 282 25.25 8.39 -6.52
N GLN A 283 24.09 8.91 -6.93
CA GLN A 283 23.94 9.64 -8.18
C GLN A 283 24.74 10.96 -8.17
N ALA A 284 24.69 11.72 -7.07
CA ALA A 284 25.49 12.95 -6.91
C ALA A 284 27.00 12.67 -6.88
N LEU A 285 27.40 11.51 -6.35
CA LEU A 285 28.81 11.08 -6.41
C LEU A 285 29.23 10.66 -7.82
N ALA A 286 28.32 10.10 -8.62
CA ALA A 286 28.58 9.74 -10.01
C ALA A 286 28.63 10.96 -10.92
N ASP A 287 27.68 11.87 -10.75
CA ASP A 287 27.62 13.16 -11.49
C ASP A 287 27.29 14.32 -10.55
N PRO A 288 28.30 14.98 -9.97
CA PRO A 288 28.10 16.16 -9.13
C PRO A 288 27.57 17.39 -9.89
N THR A 289 27.53 17.35 -11.22
CA THR A 289 27.07 18.50 -12.04
C THR A 289 25.54 18.53 -12.19
N ASP A 290 24.83 17.45 -11.83
CA ASP A 290 23.37 17.47 -11.73
C ASP A 290 22.93 18.25 -10.47
N ASP A 291 22.56 19.51 -10.68
CA ASP A 291 22.21 20.45 -9.61
C ASP A 291 21.02 19.97 -8.75
N LEU A 292 20.05 19.25 -9.35
CA LEU A 292 18.87 18.78 -8.63
C LEU A 292 19.22 17.62 -7.69
N VAL A 293 19.96 16.67 -8.20
CA VAL A 293 20.43 15.50 -7.44
C VAL A 293 21.38 15.94 -6.33
N LEU A 294 22.30 16.84 -6.65
CA LEU A 294 23.24 17.40 -5.69
C LEU A 294 22.52 18.17 -4.57
N ALA A 295 21.52 18.99 -4.90
CA ALA A 295 20.73 19.70 -3.89
C ALA A 295 19.99 18.73 -2.96
N GLY A 296 19.41 17.64 -3.50
CA GLY A 296 18.79 16.57 -2.72
C GLY A 296 19.79 15.89 -1.77
N ALA A 297 20.98 15.57 -2.26
CA ALA A 297 22.04 14.98 -1.44
C ALA A 297 22.49 15.92 -0.31
N LEU A 298 22.69 17.21 -0.60
CA LEU A 298 23.11 18.23 0.39
C LEU A 298 22.06 18.44 1.49
N ARG A 299 20.76 18.32 1.16
CA ARG A 299 19.65 18.42 2.11
C ARG A 299 19.54 17.22 3.03
N SER A 300 20.02 16.06 2.60
CA SER A 300 19.92 14.81 3.37
C SER A 300 20.57 14.94 4.77
N PRO A 301 20.16 14.10 5.74
CA PRO A 301 20.78 14.09 7.08
C PRO A 301 22.29 13.88 7.08
N ALA A 302 22.86 13.30 6.00
CA ALA A 302 24.30 13.07 5.87
C ALA A 302 25.12 14.37 5.81
N PHE A 303 24.59 15.38 5.15
CA PHE A 303 25.22 16.70 5.01
C PHE A 303 24.48 17.79 5.79
N ALA A 304 23.17 17.63 6.01
CA ALA A 304 22.34 18.49 6.84
C ALA A 304 22.40 19.98 6.52
N LEU A 305 22.54 20.33 5.23
CA LEU A 305 22.51 21.72 4.77
C LEU A 305 21.07 22.24 4.89
N SER A 306 20.88 23.43 5.44
CA SER A 306 19.57 24.03 5.61
C SER A 306 18.95 24.48 4.28
N ASP A 307 17.61 24.62 4.22
CA ASP A 307 16.92 25.17 3.04
C ASP A 307 17.39 26.61 2.75
N ALA A 308 17.74 27.40 3.77
CA ALA A 308 18.36 28.71 3.59
C ALA A 308 19.76 28.60 2.97
N GLY A 309 20.56 27.62 3.40
CA GLY A 309 21.89 27.35 2.82
C GLY A 309 21.78 26.95 1.34
N LEU A 310 20.84 26.06 1.00
CA LEU A 310 20.54 25.66 -0.39
C LEU A 310 20.10 26.86 -1.23
N TYR A 311 19.23 27.72 -0.69
CA TYR A 311 18.81 28.95 -1.37
C TYR A 311 20.00 29.85 -1.71
N HIS A 312 20.95 30.05 -0.78
CA HIS A 312 22.14 30.85 -1.03
C HIS A 312 23.07 30.21 -2.08
N LEU A 313 23.23 28.88 -2.08
CA LEU A 313 23.98 28.19 -3.14
C LEU A 313 23.31 28.38 -4.50
N ALA A 314 21.98 28.16 -4.59
CA ALA A 314 21.21 28.32 -5.82
C ALA A 314 21.26 29.79 -6.34
N ARG A 315 21.19 30.77 -5.44
CA ARG A 315 21.30 32.18 -5.79
C ARG A 315 22.69 32.51 -6.34
N THR A 316 23.76 32.11 -5.66
CA THR A 316 25.14 32.32 -6.12
C THR A 316 25.39 31.64 -7.47
N ARG A 317 24.84 30.41 -7.65
CA ARG A 317 24.85 29.70 -8.93
C ARG A 317 24.25 30.55 -10.06
N ALA A 318 23.06 31.13 -9.82
CA ALA A 318 22.35 31.93 -10.79
C ALA A 318 23.08 33.24 -11.10
N GLU A 319 23.67 33.90 -10.09
CA GLU A 319 24.44 35.15 -10.23
C GLU A 319 25.77 34.93 -10.97
N ALA A 320 26.41 33.78 -10.82
CA ALA A 320 27.68 33.43 -11.44
C ALA A 320 27.56 32.63 -12.75
N GLU A 321 26.36 32.21 -13.12
CA GLU A 321 26.04 31.35 -14.30
C GLU A 321 26.88 30.06 -14.36
N ILE A 322 27.07 29.41 -13.20
CA ILE A 322 27.80 28.14 -13.05
C ILE A 322 26.95 27.08 -12.36
N GLY A 323 27.43 25.83 -12.22
CA GLY A 323 26.73 24.78 -11.47
C GLY A 323 26.81 24.92 -9.94
N ILE A 324 25.88 24.34 -9.20
CA ILE A 324 25.93 24.28 -7.72
C ILE A 324 27.25 23.62 -7.25
N TRP A 325 27.73 22.61 -7.98
CA TRP A 325 28.98 21.95 -7.67
C TRP A 325 30.17 22.89 -7.70
N ASP A 326 30.25 23.79 -8.68
CA ASP A 326 31.33 24.77 -8.78
C ASP A 326 31.24 25.83 -7.67
N VAL A 327 30.01 26.27 -7.32
CA VAL A 327 29.80 27.16 -6.17
C VAL A 327 30.28 26.51 -4.88
N LEU A 328 29.95 25.25 -4.68
CA LEU A 328 30.31 24.47 -3.48
C LEU A 328 31.82 24.24 -3.39
N ARG A 329 32.42 23.76 -4.48
CA ARG A 329 33.84 23.40 -4.56
C ARG A 329 34.75 24.59 -4.37
N HIS A 330 34.37 25.75 -4.87
CA HIS A 330 35.18 26.99 -4.77
C HIS A 330 34.78 27.87 -3.59
N GLY A 331 33.78 27.46 -2.77
CA GLY A 331 33.32 28.18 -1.59
C GLY A 331 32.71 29.56 -1.89
N LEU A 332 32.17 29.76 -3.12
CA LEU A 332 31.75 31.08 -3.61
C LEU A 332 30.58 31.69 -2.83
N ALA A 333 29.75 30.89 -2.20
CA ALA A 333 28.63 31.34 -1.37
C ALA A 333 29.02 31.58 0.10
N GLY A 334 30.30 31.42 0.47
CA GLY A 334 30.74 31.39 1.88
C GLY A 334 30.38 32.65 2.68
N GLY A 335 30.32 33.84 2.04
CA GLY A 335 29.92 35.08 2.70
C GLY A 335 28.43 35.20 3.03
N SER A 336 27.56 34.41 2.37
CA SER A 336 26.11 34.44 2.52
C SER A 336 25.57 33.29 3.40
N LEU A 337 26.39 32.28 3.66
CA LEU A 337 26.03 31.12 4.45
C LEU A 337 26.18 31.38 5.96
N SER A 338 25.27 30.78 6.76
CA SER A 338 25.50 30.69 8.20
C SER A 338 26.79 29.92 8.51
N ASP A 339 27.36 30.10 9.72
CA ASP A 339 28.59 29.36 10.11
C ASP A 339 28.35 27.82 10.12
N ARG A 340 27.14 27.40 10.43
CA ARG A 340 26.74 25.98 10.37
C ARG A 340 26.72 25.50 8.91
N ASP A 341 25.98 26.20 8.04
CA ASP A 341 25.84 25.79 6.65
C ASP A 341 27.18 25.84 5.91
N ARG A 342 28.05 26.79 6.25
CA ARG A 342 29.40 26.86 5.71
C ARG A 342 30.23 25.64 6.03
N ARG A 343 30.18 25.16 7.30
CA ARG A 343 30.85 23.91 7.69
C ARG A 343 30.25 22.69 7.00
N CYS A 344 28.93 22.61 6.89
CA CYS A 344 28.25 21.53 6.19
C CYS A 344 28.62 21.52 4.69
N ALA A 345 28.61 22.68 4.03
CA ALA A 345 28.96 22.82 2.64
C ALA A 345 30.44 22.44 2.36
N HIS A 346 31.38 22.88 3.21
CA HIS A 346 32.79 22.52 3.09
C HIS A 346 32.99 21.00 3.26
N ARG A 347 32.40 20.40 4.29
CA ARG A 347 32.46 18.95 4.51
C ARG A 347 31.87 18.17 3.33
N ALA A 348 30.74 18.62 2.79
CA ALA A 348 30.12 18.00 1.63
C ALA A 348 31.03 18.06 0.40
N ALA A 349 31.62 19.23 0.12
CA ALA A 349 32.57 19.40 -1.00
C ALA A 349 33.77 18.44 -0.90
N GLU A 350 34.36 18.30 0.29
CA GLU A 350 35.51 17.40 0.51
C GLU A 350 35.14 15.94 0.33
N ILE A 351 33.99 15.49 0.91
CA ILE A 351 33.55 14.09 0.82
C ILE A 351 33.20 13.75 -0.62
N ILE A 352 32.42 14.61 -1.30
CA ILE A 352 31.98 14.38 -2.69
C ILE A 352 33.21 14.35 -3.60
N ALA A 353 34.12 15.30 -3.52
CA ALA A 353 35.33 15.34 -4.37
C ALA A 353 36.21 14.08 -4.18
N ARG A 354 36.34 13.60 -2.94
CA ARG A 354 37.12 12.40 -2.62
C ARG A 354 36.47 11.14 -3.18
N LEU A 355 35.16 10.96 -2.96
CA LEU A 355 34.45 9.73 -3.33
C LEU A 355 34.11 9.68 -4.82
N HIS A 356 33.85 10.82 -5.46
CA HIS A 356 33.67 10.91 -6.91
C HIS A 356 34.81 10.25 -7.70
N ASN A 357 36.05 10.38 -7.23
CA ASN A 357 37.22 9.74 -7.86
C ASN A 357 37.24 8.22 -7.75
N GLN A 358 36.42 7.62 -6.89
CA GLN A 358 36.30 6.17 -6.70
C GLN A 358 35.16 5.57 -7.54
N VAL A 359 34.18 6.38 -7.94
CA VAL A 359 33.03 5.94 -8.74
C VAL A 359 33.49 5.37 -10.07
N GLY A 360 32.91 4.23 -10.45
CA GLY A 360 33.27 3.49 -11.67
C GLY A 360 34.63 2.77 -11.63
N ARG A 361 35.33 2.82 -10.50
CA ARG A 361 36.61 2.12 -10.28
C ARG A 361 36.57 1.07 -9.19
N THR A 362 35.64 1.23 -8.25
CA THR A 362 35.41 0.31 -7.15
C THR A 362 33.93 -0.09 -7.12
N PRO A 363 33.58 -1.25 -6.57
CA PRO A 363 32.18 -1.65 -6.42
C PRO A 363 31.34 -0.58 -5.72
N VAL A 364 30.09 -0.43 -6.12
CA VAL A 364 29.15 0.53 -5.51
C VAL A 364 29.04 0.33 -4.01
N ALA A 365 29.10 -0.92 -3.55
CA ALA A 365 29.10 -1.25 -2.12
C ALA A 365 30.24 -0.58 -1.35
N ASP A 366 31.44 -0.56 -1.92
CA ASP A 366 32.62 0.05 -1.28
C ASP A 366 32.51 1.58 -1.26
N VAL A 367 31.99 2.19 -2.34
CA VAL A 367 31.70 3.63 -2.39
C VAL A 367 30.66 4.00 -1.33
N LEU A 368 29.57 3.22 -1.26
CA LEU A 368 28.50 3.43 -0.28
C LEU A 368 29.02 3.27 1.16
N LYS A 369 29.83 2.25 1.42
CA LYS A 369 30.46 2.04 2.72
C LYS A 369 31.36 3.20 3.10
N ALA A 370 32.24 3.64 2.19
CA ALA A 370 33.14 4.77 2.41
C ALA A 370 32.37 6.08 2.68
N PHE A 371 31.22 6.27 2.05
CA PHE A 371 30.31 7.38 2.31
C PHE A 371 29.70 7.29 3.71
N LEU A 372 29.15 6.14 4.09
CA LEU A 372 28.56 5.93 5.41
C LEU A 372 29.57 6.14 6.55
N ASP A 373 30.80 5.66 6.35
CA ASP A 373 31.91 5.82 7.31
C ASP A 373 32.38 7.29 7.41
N ALA A 374 32.24 8.09 6.32
CA ALA A 374 32.63 9.49 6.29
C ALA A 374 31.59 10.45 6.87
N THR A 375 30.31 10.05 6.90
CA THR A 375 29.20 10.94 7.25
C THR A 375 28.51 10.62 8.56
N ASP A 376 28.83 9.48 9.20
CA ASP A 376 28.15 8.97 10.40
C ASP A 376 26.60 8.87 10.20
N TYR A 377 26.15 8.65 8.96
CA TYR A 377 24.73 8.70 8.59
C TYR A 377 23.86 7.76 9.42
N ARG A 378 24.36 6.55 9.73
CA ARG A 378 23.64 5.60 10.59
C ARG A 378 23.47 6.14 12.02
N ALA A 379 24.50 6.78 12.57
CA ALA A 379 24.44 7.36 13.90
C ALA A 379 23.43 8.51 13.95
N ALA A 380 23.35 9.32 12.88
CA ALA A 380 22.36 10.38 12.77
C ALA A 380 20.92 9.83 12.76
N LEU A 381 20.67 8.72 12.05
CA LEU A 381 19.37 8.04 12.05
C LEU A 381 19.02 7.49 13.44
N ILE A 382 19.95 6.85 14.12
CA ILE A 382 19.72 6.31 15.47
C ILE A 382 19.43 7.44 16.46
N GLN A 383 20.18 8.53 16.43
CA GLN A 383 19.92 9.71 17.28
C GLN A 383 18.55 10.37 17.01
N ALA A 384 18.06 10.28 15.77
CA ALA A 384 16.72 10.74 15.41
C ALA A 384 15.61 9.73 15.79
N GLY A 385 15.93 8.63 16.51
CA GLY A 385 14.97 7.59 16.85
C GLY A 385 14.58 6.67 15.67
N GLN A 386 15.33 6.73 14.57
CA GLN A 386 15.06 5.95 13.35
C GLN A 386 15.94 4.70 13.27
N ALA A 387 15.89 3.85 14.28
CA ALA A 387 16.69 2.61 14.33
C ALA A 387 16.43 1.68 13.14
N ARG A 388 15.20 1.66 12.65
CA ARG A 388 14.83 0.95 11.41
C ARG A 388 15.57 1.52 10.19
N GLY A 389 15.63 2.84 10.06
CA GLY A 389 16.38 3.49 8.98
C GLY A 389 17.84 3.03 8.96
N ALA A 390 18.47 2.91 10.11
CA ALA A 390 19.82 2.38 10.23
C ALA A 390 19.94 0.91 9.79
N ARG A 391 18.92 0.07 10.08
CA ARG A 391 18.85 -1.33 9.59
C ARG A 391 18.64 -1.38 8.07
N ASN A 392 17.78 -0.53 7.52
CA ASN A 392 17.54 -0.42 6.08
C ASN A 392 18.81 -0.01 5.33
N VAL A 393 19.59 0.92 5.86
CA VAL A 393 20.90 1.29 5.32
C VAL A 393 21.85 0.07 5.27
N SER A 394 21.84 -0.75 6.31
CA SER A 394 22.68 -1.98 6.36
C SER A 394 22.23 -3.00 5.31
N LYS A 395 20.93 -3.12 5.07
CA LYS A 395 20.38 -3.97 4.02
C LYS A 395 20.77 -3.47 2.63
N LEU A 396 20.61 -2.17 2.34
CA LEU A 396 21.03 -1.59 1.05
C LEU A 396 22.51 -1.87 0.77
N LEU A 397 23.37 -1.76 1.79
CA LEU A 397 24.79 -2.08 1.67
C LEU A 397 25.02 -3.56 1.35
N ALA A 398 24.26 -4.46 1.98
CA ALA A 398 24.33 -5.89 1.70
C ALA A 398 23.85 -6.23 0.28
N ASP A 399 22.75 -5.61 -0.17
CA ASP A 399 22.22 -5.77 -1.52
C ASP A 399 23.22 -5.27 -2.57
N ALA A 400 23.83 -4.09 -2.35
CA ALA A 400 24.89 -3.55 -3.21
C ALA A 400 26.12 -4.48 -3.27
N HIS A 401 26.50 -5.09 -2.14
CA HIS A 401 27.61 -6.03 -2.07
C HIS A 401 27.31 -7.33 -2.84
N THR A 402 26.09 -7.84 -2.69
CA THR A 402 25.63 -9.06 -3.37
C THR A 402 25.54 -8.87 -4.88
N SER A 403 25.16 -7.67 -5.34
CA SER A 403 25.06 -7.35 -6.77
C SER A 403 26.42 -7.34 -7.47
N GLY A 404 27.49 -7.00 -6.76
CA GLY A 404 28.85 -6.88 -7.30
C GLY A 404 29.02 -5.78 -8.37
N ILE A 405 28.01 -4.92 -8.57
CA ILE A 405 27.98 -3.89 -9.61
C ILE A 405 28.98 -2.77 -9.29
N VAL A 406 29.71 -2.32 -10.30
CA VAL A 406 30.69 -1.24 -10.21
C VAL A 406 30.14 0.10 -10.70
N GLY A 407 29.30 0.08 -11.73
CA GLY A 407 28.69 1.28 -12.31
C GLY A 407 27.51 1.78 -11.47
N VAL A 408 27.54 3.04 -11.02
CA VAL A 408 26.39 3.61 -10.26
C VAL A 408 25.12 3.65 -11.11
N GLY A 409 25.19 4.01 -12.40
CA GLY A 409 24.05 3.99 -13.31
C GLY A 409 23.42 2.62 -13.42
N GLU A 410 24.24 1.59 -13.64
CA GLU A 410 23.83 0.19 -13.70
C GLU A 410 23.20 -0.29 -12.37
N PHE A 411 23.76 0.14 -11.24
CA PHE A 411 23.17 -0.17 -9.93
C PHE A 411 21.81 0.50 -9.72
N LEU A 412 21.65 1.75 -10.16
CA LEU A 412 20.36 2.45 -10.07
C LEU A 412 19.31 1.78 -10.99
N GLU A 413 19.68 1.35 -12.19
CA GLU A 413 18.80 0.57 -13.08
C GLU A 413 18.43 -0.78 -12.45
N TYR A 414 19.38 -1.48 -11.85
CA TYR A 414 19.14 -2.71 -11.09
C TYR A 414 18.12 -2.48 -9.95
N VAL A 415 18.28 -1.41 -9.17
CA VAL A 415 17.34 -1.03 -8.10
C VAL A 415 15.95 -0.68 -8.65
N ILE A 416 15.87 0.03 -9.78
CA ILE A 416 14.61 0.32 -10.46
C ILE A 416 13.95 -0.98 -10.93
N GLY A 417 14.69 -1.87 -11.53
CA GLY A 417 14.21 -3.19 -11.95
C GLY A 417 13.66 -4.02 -10.78
N LEU A 418 14.35 -4.04 -9.64
CA LEU A 418 13.86 -4.69 -8.42
C LEU A 418 12.55 -4.05 -7.92
N ARG A 419 12.47 -2.72 -7.92
CA ARG A 419 11.28 -1.99 -7.51
C ARG A 419 10.08 -2.29 -8.41
N ASP A 420 10.30 -2.34 -9.72
CA ASP A 420 9.24 -2.47 -10.73
C ASP A 420 8.83 -3.94 -10.95
N SER A 421 9.75 -4.89 -10.78
CA SER A 421 9.46 -6.32 -10.90
C SER A 421 8.56 -6.86 -9.78
N GLY A 422 8.32 -6.08 -8.73
CA GLY A 422 7.49 -6.50 -7.60
C GLY A 422 8.03 -7.76 -6.91
N THR A 423 9.31 -8.08 -7.14
CA THR A 423 10.01 -9.14 -6.40
C THR A 423 9.78 -8.87 -4.92
N ARG A 424 9.35 -9.88 -4.18
CA ARG A 424 9.12 -9.81 -2.75
C ARG A 424 10.44 -9.48 -2.06
N GLU A 425 10.73 -8.19 -1.98
CA GLU A 425 11.86 -7.69 -1.20
C GLU A 425 11.54 -7.95 0.27
N GLY A 426 11.93 -9.13 0.74
CA GLY A 426 11.88 -9.41 2.14
C GLY A 426 12.79 -8.41 2.86
N GLU A 427 12.21 -7.50 3.65
CA GLU A 427 12.98 -6.86 4.71
C GLU A 427 13.76 -7.94 5.47
N ALA A 428 14.94 -7.61 5.98
CA ALA A 428 15.76 -8.55 6.74
C ALA A 428 14.85 -9.28 7.73
N ARG A 429 14.66 -10.59 7.54
CA ARG A 429 13.78 -11.43 8.35
C ARG A 429 14.18 -11.27 9.81
N ALA A 430 13.44 -10.43 10.54
CA ALA A 430 13.27 -10.68 11.95
C ALA A 430 12.59 -12.05 12.05
N THR A 431 13.03 -12.88 12.95
CA THR A 431 12.38 -14.16 13.24
C THR A 431 10.89 -13.91 13.38
N THR A 432 10.08 -14.57 12.53
CA THR A 432 8.63 -14.33 12.35
C THR A 432 7.82 -14.65 13.62
N GLU A 433 8.39 -15.33 14.57
CA GLU A 433 7.78 -15.66 15.85
C GLU A 433 7.85 -14.46 16.78
N GLY A 434 6.70 -14.03 17.31
CA GLY A 434 6.61 -12.97 18.30
C GLY A 434 6.69 -11.54 17.75
N ALA A 435 6.27 -11.27 16.51
CA ALA A 435 6.26 -9.94 15.92
C ALA A 435 4.93 -9.62 15.22
N VAL A 436 4.42 -8.38 15.40
CA VAL A 436 3.24 -7.87 14.69
C VAL A 436 3.50 -7.84 13.20
N GLN A 437 2.59 -8.40 12.40
CA GLN A 437 2.73 -8.39 10.95
C GLN A 437 2.01 -7.18 10.34
N ILE A 438 2.69 -6.41 9.49
CA ILE A 438 2.10 -5.31 8.73
C ILE A 438 2.10 -5.68 7.25
N MET A 439 0.93 -5.66 6.62
CA MET A 439 0.80 -6.03 5.21
C MET A 439 -0.39 -5.37 4.53
N THR A 440 -0.45 -5.47 3.20
CA THR A 440 -1.66 -5.07 2.48
C THR A 440 -2.74 -6.14 2.60
N VAL A 441 -4.01 -5.73 2.45
CA VAL A 441 -5.14 -6.68 2.41
C VAL A 441 -4.93 -7.75 1.34
N HIS A 442 -4.37 -7.39 0.18
CA HIS A 442 -4.06 -8.33 -0.89
C HIS A 442 -3.04 -9.40 -0.47
N ALA A 443 -2.01 -9.00 0.31
CA ALA A 443 -1.01 -9.94 0.82
C ALA A 443 -1.58 -10.86 1.92
N ALA A 444 -2.64 -10.43 2.60
CA ALA A 444 -3.31 -11.20 3.63
C ALA A 444 -4.34 -12.20 3.09
N LYS A 445 -4.63 -12.17 1.78
CA LYS A 445 -5.58 -13.14 1.19
C LYS A 445 -5.08 -14.57 1.40
N GLY A 446 -5.96 -15.46 1.85
CA GLY A 446 -5.61 -16.85 2.22
C GLY A 446 -5.03 -17.04 3.62
N LEU A 447 -4.60 -15.95 4.29
CA LEU A 447 -4.09 -16.00 5.67
C LEU A 447 -5.21 -15.80 6.71
N GLU A 448 -4.89 -16.08 7.99
CA GLU A 448 -5.76 -15.80 9.13
C GLU A 448 -4.92 -15.47 10.36
N PHE A 449 -5.45 -14.62 11.24
CA PHE A 449 -4.76 -14.16 12.44
C PHE A 449 -5.71 -14.10 13.63
N PRO A 450 -5.22 -14.37 14.85
CA PRO A 450 -6.05 -14.21 16.05
C PRO A 450 -6.62 -12.79 16.17
N VAL A 451 -5.81 -11.75 16.00
CA VAL A 451 -6.24 -10.35 16.02
C VAL A 451 -5.90 -9.69 14.69
N VAL A 452 -6.93 -9.20 14.00
CA VAL A 452 -6.76 -8.40 12.79
C VAL A 452 -7.06 -6.95 13.09
N ILE A 453 -6.18 -6.09 12.62
CA ILE A 453 -6.31 -4.64 12.69
C ILE A 453 -6.40 -4.11 11.27
N ILE A 454 -7.51 -3.48 10.93
CA ILE A 454 -7.62 -2.78 9.64
C ILE A 454 -7.14 -1.36 9.83
N GLY A 455 -5.96 -1.07 9.31
CA GLY A 455 -5.31 0.23 9.43
C GLY A 455 -5.79 1.23 8.38
N ASP A 456 -5.87 2.52 8.77
CA ASP A 456 -6.23 3.65 7.90
C ASP A 456 -7.57 3.45 7.16
N VAL A 457 -8.62 3.10 7.92
CA VAL A 457 -9.98 2.88 7.38
C VAL A 457 -10.59 4.10 6.70
N THR A 458 -9.98 5.28 6.84
CA THR A 458 -10.40 6.52 6.18
C THR A 458 -9.75 6.75 4.82
N ARG A 459 -8.90 5.82 4.36
CA ARG A 459 -8.24 5.93 3.07
C ARG A 459 -9.23 5.63 1.95
N SER A 460 -9.50 6.64 1.14
CA SER A 460 -10.25 6.48 -0.11
C SER A 460 -9.39 5.82 -1.19
N GLY A 461 -10.02 5.16 -2.16
CA GLY A 461 -9.36 4.72 -3.38
C GLY A 461 -8.74 5.90 -4.13
N GLY A 462 -7.65 5.66 -4.82
CA GLY A 462 -7.02 6.67 -5.65
C GLY A 462 -7.78 6.82 -6.97
N GLY A 463 -8.80 7.65 -7.02
CA GLY A 463 -9.45 8.06 -8.26
C GLY A 463 -8.50 8.92 -9.10
N GLY A 464 -7.56 8.34 -9.81
CA GLY A 464 -6.71 9.05 -10.77
C GLY A 464 -7.53 9.49 -11.97
N GLY A 465 -7.55 10.78 -12.31
CA GLY A 465 -8.13 11.31 -13.56
C GLY A 465 -7.21 11.06 -14.76
N GLY A 466 -6.87 9.80 -15.02
CA GLY A 466 -6.03 9.39 -16.15
C GLY A 466 -6.82 8.90 -17.35
N LEU A 467 -6.12 8.44 -18.38
CA LEU A 467 -6.71 7.70 -19.49
C LEU A 467 -7.44 6.46 -18.97
N LEU A 468 -8.68 6.28 -19.37
CA LEU A 468 -9.46 5.07 -19.09
C LEU A 468 -9.61 4.26 -20.37
N ILE A 469 -9.64 2.95 -20.25
CA ILE A 469 -9.98 2.04 -21.35
C ILE A 469 -11.21 1.27 -20.92
N ASP A 470 -12.34 1.62 -21.53
CA ASP A 470 -13.62 0.92 -21.31
C ASP A 470 -13.82 -0.12 -22.42
N PRO A 471 -14.22 -1.36 -22.10
CA PRO A 471 -14.39 -2.43 -23.09
C PRO A 471 -15.40 -2.08 -24.20
N ASP A 472 -16.45 -1.34 -23.88
CA ASP A 472 -17.53 -0.97 -24.81
C ASP A 472 -17.27 0.37 -25.49
N LEU A 473 -16.69 1.33 -24.75
CA LEU A 473 -16.51 2.72 -25.20
C LEU A 473 -15.13 3.02 -25.78
N GLY A 474 -14.17 2.09 -25.58
CA GLY A 474 -12.79 2.28 -26.02
C GLY A 474 -11.97 3.22 -25.13
N PRO A 475 -10.92 3.87 -25.68
CA PRO A 475 -10.05 4.77 -24.92
C PRO A 475 -10.75 6.10 -24.63
N LEU A 476 -10.85 6.45 -23.35
CA LEU A 476 -11.51 7.64 -22.83
C LEU A 476 -10.47 8.62 -22.29
N VAL A 477 -10.39 9.79 -22.92
CA VAL A 477 -9.34 10.77 -22.64
C VAL A 477 -9.86 11.88 -21.73
N PRO A 478 -9.16 12.24 -20.64
CA PRO A 478 -9.61 13.23 -19.66
C PRO A 478 -9.29 14.69 -20.10
N VAL A 479 -9.53 15.03 -21.37
CA VAL A 479 -9.30 16.37 -21.89
C VAL A 479 -10.50 17.26 -21.56
N ARG A 480 -10.27 18.32 -20.79
CA ARG A 480 -11.32 19.26 -20.39
C ARG A 480 -11.61 20.29 -21.48
N ASP A 481 -12.88 20.70 -21.57
CA ASP A 481 -13.30 21.83 -22.39
C ASP A 481 -12.89 23.20 -21.81
N GLU A 482 -13.28 24.29 -22.45
CA GLU A 482 -13.02 25.66 -22.00
C GLU A 482 -13.68 25.99 -20.65
N GLN A 483 -14.77 25.31 -20.30
CA GLN A 483 -15.47 25.41 -19.02
C GLN A 483 -14.88 24.47 -17.97
N ARG A 484 -13.75 23.80 -18.24
CA ARG A 484 -13.08 22.79 -17.40
C ARG A 484 -13.92 21.54 -17.11
N GLN A 485 -14.91 21.25 -17.97
CA GLN A 485 -15.70 20.02 -17.88
C GLN A 485 -15.01 18.88 -18.65
N TYR A 486 -15.10 17.68 -18.13
CA TYR A 486 -14.70 16.49 -18.85
C TYR A 486 -15.75 16.12 -19.91
N PRO A 487 -15.34 15.46 -21.00
CA PRO A 487 -16.28 14.95 -22.01
C PRO A 487 -17.37 14.08 -21.39
N ALA A 488 -18.55 14.10 -21.99
CA ALA A 488 -19.67 13.29 -21.53
C ALA A 488 -19.36 11.80 -21.54
N ILE A 489 -18.70 11.32 -22.61
CA ILE A 489 -18.28 9.93 -22.75
C ILE A 489 -17.25 9.54 -21.67
N TYR A 490 -16.30 10.43 -21.35
CA TYR A 490 -15.33 10.21 -20.27
C TYR A 490 -16.04 10.16 -18.91
N ARG A 491 -16.98 11.06 -18.65
CA ARG A 491 -17.76 11.06 -17.40
C ARG A 491 -18.55 9.77 -17.21
N LEU A 492 -19.12 9.24 -18.32
CA LEU A 492 -19.85 7.97 -18.29
C LEU A 492 -18.92 6.79 -17.93
N GLY A 493 -17.81 6.65 -18.64
CA GLY A 493 -16.84 5.60 -18.35
C GLY A 493 -16.23 5.75 -16.95
N LYS A 494 -15.96 6.99 -16.52
CA LYS A 494 -15.46 7.26 -15.17
C LYS A 494 -16.48 6.89 -14.08
N ALA A 495 -17.76 7.17 -14.29
CA ALA A 495 -18.79 6.78 -13.32
C ALA A 495 -18.89 5.26 -13.19
N ARG A 496 -18.81 4.51 -14.31
CA ARG A 496 -18.78 3.05 -14.33
C ARG A 496 -17.53 2.52 -13.61
N GLU A 497 -16.37 3.10 -13.90
CA GLU A 497 -15.10 2.75 -13.25
C GLU A 497 -15.13 3.00 -11.74
N ASP A 498 -15.67 4.15 -11.32
CA ASP A 498 -15.80 4.50 -9.90
C ASP A 498 -16.74 3.55 -9.16
N ASP A 499 -17.82 3.10 -9.79
CA ASP A 499 -18.75 2.13 -9.21
C ASP A 499 -18.13 0.74 -9.09
N GLN A 500 -17.36 0.30 -10.08
CA GLN A 500 -16.62 -0.96 -10.03
C GLN A 500 -15.50 -0.92 -8.98
N GLU A 501 -14.79 0.22 -8.86
CA GLU A 501 -13.78 0.43 -7.83
C GLU A 501 -14.40 0.45 -6.41
N ALA A 502 -15.59 1.04 -6.26
CA ALA A 502 -16.33 1.01 -5.00
C ALA A 502 -16.69 -0.43 -4.61
N ALA A 503 -17.26 -1.21 -5.53
CA ALA A 503 -17.60 -2.61 -5.27
C ALA A 503 -16.36 -3.48 -4.95
N GLU A 504 -15.21 -3.23 -5.59
CA GLU A 504 -13.95 -3.90 -5.23
C GLU A 504 -13.45 -3.47 -3.84
N SER A 505 -13.62 -2.19 -3.50
CA SER A 505 -13.29 -1.65 -2.17
C SER A 505 -14.09 -2.34 -1.07
N ASP A 506 -15.38 -2.60 -1.30
CA ASP A 506 -16.25 -3.27 -0.35
C ASP A 506 -15.84 -4.75 -0.17
N ARG A 507 -15.45 -5.42 -1.26
CA ARG A 507 -14.86 -6.75 -1.20
C ARG A 507 -13.51 -6.78 -0.46
N LEU A 508 -12.69 -5.75 -0.63
CA LEU A 508 -11.44 -5.61 0.13
C LEU A 508 -11.70 -5.52 1.64
N LEU A 509 -12.74 -4.77 2.05
CA LEU A 509 -13.15 -4.72 3.46
C LEU A 509 -13.61 -6.09 3.95
N TYR A 510 -14.41 -6.81 3.15
CA TYR A 510 -14.84 -8.18 3.45
C TYR A 510 -13.64 -9.11 3.64
N VAL A 511 -12.68 -9.09 2.70
CA VAL A 511 -11.47 -9.91 2.80
C VAL A 511 -10.69 -9.57 4.06
N ALA A 512 -10.45 -8.29 4.34
CA ALA A 512 -9.69 -7.86 5.52
C ALA A 512 -10.36 -8.30 6.82
N ALA A 513 -11.67 -8.03 6.98
CA ALA A 513 -12.41 -8.31 8.19
C ALA A 513 -12.52 -9.83 8.46
N THR A 514 -12.71 -10.64 7.41
CA THR A 514 -12.81 -12.12 7.52
C THR A 514 -11.47 -12.82 7.76
N ARG A 515 -10.35 -12.10 7.86
CA ARG A 515 -9.06 -12.69 8.31
C ARG A 515 -9.00 -12.87 9.82
N ALA A 516 -9.87 -12.20 10.58
CA ALA A 516 -9.89 -12.27 12.04
C ALA A 516 -10.47 -13.60 12.55
N ARG A 517 -9.82 -14.15 13.60
CA ARG A 517 -10.29 -15.36 14.28
C ARG A 517 -10.97 -15.06 15.60
N GLU A 518 -10.42 -14.11 16.38
CA GLU A 518 -10.87 -13.80 17.74
C GLU A 518 -11.28 -12.34 17.92
N LYS A 519 -10.57 -11.40 17.29
CA LYS A 519 -10.82 -9.97 17.46
C LYS A 519 -10.54 -9.20 16.18
N LEU A 520 -11.43 -8.24 15.88
CA LEU A 520 -11.28 -7.28 14.79
C LEU A 520 -11.16 -5.87 15.36
N ILE A 521 -10.12 -5.13 14.96
CA ILE A 521 -9.90 -3.73 15.33
C ILE A 521 -9.86 -2.88 14.06
N LEU A 522 -10.62 -1.78 14.05
CA LEU A 522 -10.58 -0.78 12.98
C LEU A 522 -9.81 0.44 13.48
N SER A 523 -8.84 0.94 12.73
CA SER A 523 -8.01 2.10 13.09
C SER A 523 -7.98 3.15 12.00
N GLY A 524 -8.13 4.43 12.36
CA GLY A 524 -8.09 5.51 11.41
C GLY A 524 -8.21 6.89 12.04
N CYS A 525 -8.55 7.90 11.22
CA CYS A 525 -8.70 9.26 11.66
C CYS A 525 -10.05 9.84 11.22
N ILE A 526 -10.59 10.76 12.02
CA ILE A 526 -11.83 11.49 11.73
C ILE A 526 -11.58 13.00 11.76
N SER A 527 -12.24 13.72 10.86
CA SER A 527 -12.22 15.18 10.86
C SER A 527 -13.45 15.73 11.57
N VAL A 528 -13.26 16.80 12.32
CA VAL A 528 -14.33 17.48 13.07
C VAL A 528 -14.59 18.84 12.44
N LYS A 529 -15.86 19.21 12.29
CA LYS A 529 -16.28 20.53 11.82
C LYS A 529 -16.09 21.58 12.92
N LYS A 530 -16.20 22.86 12.56
CA LYS A 530 -16.07 23.98 13.51
C LYS A 530 -17.11 23.98 14.63
N ASP A 531 -18.24 23.31 14.43
CA ASP A 531 -19.30 23.14 15.41
C ASP A 531 -19.13 21.92 16.34
N GLY A 532 -18.00 21.21 16.24
CA GLY A 532 -17.72 20.01 17.04
C GLY A 532 -18.33 18.73 16.49
N SER A 533 -19.09 18.76 15.38
CA SER A 533 -19.66 17.57 14.78
C SER A 533 -18.64 16.86 13.88
N ILE A 534 -18.71 15.51 13.80
CA ILE A 534 -17.85 14.73 12.92
C ILE A 534 -18.15 15.11 11.46
N SER A 535 -17.09 15.38 10.70
CA SER A 535 -17.19 15.60 9.27
C SER A 535 -17.42 14.28 8.56
N LYS A 536 -18.07 14.31 7.39
CA LYS A 536 -18.21 13.14 6.54
C LYS A 536 -16.84 12.51 6.29
N SER A 537 -16.65 11.27 6.72
CA SER A 537 -15.42 10.51 6.54
C SER A 537 -15.33 9.94 5.14
N GLY A 538 -14.10 9.68 4.65
CA GLY A 538 -13.86 8.95 3.42
C GLY A 538 -13.54 7.48 3.68
N GLY A 539 -13.25 6.75 2.60
CA GLY A 539 -12.86 5.34 2.67
C GLY A 539 -13.92 4.44 3.31
N TRP A 540 -13.49 3.33 3.87
CA TRP A 540 -14.39 2.38 4.52
C TRP A 540 -15.17 2.96 5.72
N LEU A 541 -14.54 3.86 6.47
CA LEU A 541 -15.25 4.55 7.56
C LEU A 541 -16.42 5.37 7.01
N GLY A 542 -16.25 6.02 5.87
CA GLY A 542 -17.31 6.76 5.19
C GLY A 542 -18.45 5.86 4.69
N THR A 543 -18.13 4.68 4.17
CA THR A 543 -19.12 3.66 3.79
C THR A 543 -19.89 3.18 5.02
N LEU A 544 -19.20 2.81 6.11
CA LEU A 544 -19.84 2.34 7.34
C LEU A 544 -20.74 3.40 8.00
N ALA A 545 -20.36 4.66 7.94
CA ALA A 545 -21.19 5.76 8.46
C ALA A 545 -22.37 6.07 7.53
N GLY A 546 -22.19 5.94 6.21
CA GLY A 546 -23.24 6.18 5.21
C GLY A 546 -24.33 5.11 5.21
N GLU A 547 -23.98 3.88 5.54
CA GLU A 547 -24.92 2.74 5.65
C GLU A 547 -25.49 2.58 7.07
N GLU A 548 -25.40 3.60 7.90
CA GLU A 548 -25.93 3.62 9.29
C GLU A 548 -25.38 2.49 10.18
N VAL A 549 -24.27 1.87 9.80
CA VAL A 549 -23.59 0.83 10.61
C VAL A 549 -22.93 1.47 11.83
N LEU A 550 -22.41 2.68 11.65
CA LEU A 550 -21.78 3.48 12.70
C LEU A 550 -22.52 4.80 12.84
N ASP A 551 -23.23 4.98 13.93
CA ASP A 551 -23.81 6.29 14.29
C ASP A 551 -22.72 7.21 14.84
N LEU A 552 -22.02 7.89 13.93
CA LEU A 552 -21.00 8.88 14.29
C LEU A 552 -21.58 10.31 14.39
N GLU A 553 -22.79 10.57 13.86
CA GLU A 553 -23.33 11.93 13.72
C GLU A 553 -23.98 12.48 15.02
N GLY A 554 -24.34 11.61 15.95
CA GLY A 554 -25.08 12.01 17.17
C GLY A 554 -24.22 12.44 18.36
N HIS A 555 -22.90 12.24 18.31
CA HIS A 555 -22.03 12.51 19.46
C HIS A 555 -21.25 13.82 19.28
N PRO A 556 -21.56 14.88 20.08
CA PRO A 556 -20.71 16.06 20.12
C PRO A 556 -19.36 15.65 20.72
N LEU A 557 -18.34 15.62 19.90
CA LEU A 557 -16.97 15.60 20.41
C LEU A 557 -16.70 17.00 20.99
N SER A 558 -16.66 17.10 22.29
CA SER A 558 -16.12 18.27 22.94
C SER A 558 -14.63 18.28 22.68
N CYS A 559 -14.21 18.94 21.60
CA CYS A 559 -12.81 19.22 21.36
C CYS A 559 -12.32 20.21 22.40
N ASP A 560 -11.98 19.77 23.57
CA ASP A 560 -11.17 20.54 24.48
C ASP A 560 -9.72 20.49 23.95
N PRO A 561 -9.17 21.61 23.49
CA PRO A 561 -7.80 21.61 22.94
C PRO A 561 -6.73 21.18 23.95
N GLU A 562 -7.06 21.19 25.26
CA GLU A 562 -6.18 20.76 26.34
C GLU A 562 -6.54 19.36 26.88
N GLY A 563 -7.59 18.71 26.36
CA GLY A 563 -8.05 17.41 26.82
C GLY A 563 -7.24 16.26 26.23
N ALA A 564 -6.33 15.71 27.00
CA ALA A 564 -5.66 14.44 26.72
C ALA A 564 -6.57 13.26 27.14
N GLY A 565 -7.73 13.07 26.49
CA GLY A 565 -8.70 12.04 26.85
C GLY A 565 -9.06 11.12 25.70
N ALA A 566 -9.25 9.82 25.99
CA ALA A 566 -9.94 8.89 25.11
C ALA A 566 -11.40 8.81 25.54
N HIS A 567 -12.35 9.03 24.63
CA HIS A 567 -13.77 8.86 24.88
C HIS A 567 -14.21 7.49 24.41
N GLN A 568 -14.85 6.70 25.27
CA GLN A 568 -15.50 5.46 24.87
C GLN A 568 -16.93 5.74 24.44
N ILE A 569 -17.31 5.26 23.28
CA ILE A 569 -18.65 5.33 22.71
C ILE A 569 -19.06 3.91 22.34
N ASP A 570 -20.23 3.48 22.82
CA ASP A 570 -20.82 2.22 22.39
C ASP A 570 -21.39 2.40 20.98
N LEU A 571 -20.86 1.67 20.02
CA LEU A 571 -21.29 1.72 18.63
C LEU A 571 -21.88 0.38 18.22
N LEU A 572 -23.06 0.44 17.72
CA LEU A 572 -23.68 -0.34 16.64
C LEU A 572 -25.21 -0.32 16.80
N ALA A 573 -25.91 -0.03 15.74
CA ALA A 573 -27.33 -0.35 15.62
C ALA A 573 -27.50 -1.88 15.63
N GLY A 574 -27.55 -2.52 16.81
CA GLY A 574 -27.72 -3.97 16.90
C GLY A 574 -27.15 -4.61 18.17
N SER A 575 -27.44 -5.88 18.34
CA SER A 575 -27.19 -6.67 19.54
C SER A 575 -25.74 -7.13 19.77
N THR A 576 -24.78 -6.66 18.96
CA THR A 576 -23.37 -7.07 19.07
C THR A 576 -22.55 -5.95 19.68
N PRO A 577 -21.92 -6.14 20.85
CA PRO A 577 -21.12 -5.11 21.48
C PRO A 577 -19.85 -4.81 20.65
N ALA A 578 -19.73 -3.56 20.24
CA ALA A 578 -18.48 -3.01 19.70
C ALA A 578 -18.12 -1.77 20.49
N ALA A 579 -16.82 -1.58 20.80
CA ALA A 579 -16.35 -0.41 21.50
C ALA A 579 -15.65 0.53 20.52
N CYS A 580 -15.95 1.83 20.61
CA CYS A 580 -15.23 2.87 19.90
C CYS A 580 -14.49 3.76 20.88
N THR A 581 -13.20 3.94 20.64
CA THR A 581 -12.37 4.89 21.39
C THR A 581 -11.94 6.01 20.46
N ILE A 582 -12.24 7.25 20.84
CA ILE A 582 -11.88 8.45 20.09
C ILE A 582 -10.75 9.17 20.81
N TYR A 583 -9.66 9.44 20.10
CA TYR A 583 -8.46 10.07 20.63
C TYR A 583 -8.38 11.52 20.18
N GLU A 584 -8.29 12.44 21.12
CA GLU A 584 -8.17 13.88 20.86
C GLU A 584 -6.78 14.31 20.36
N PRO A 585 -6.65 15.51 19.78
CA PRO A 585 -5.37 15.98 19.23
C PRO A 585 -4.20 16.00 20.21
N GLY A 586 -4.47 16.16 21.51
CA GLY A 586 -3.47 16.16 22.58
C GLY A 586 -3.13 14.77 23.12
N TYR A 587 -3.76 13.70 22.62
CA TYR A 587 -3.46 12.35 23.08
C TYR A 587 -2.02 11.97 22.75
N ALA A 588 -1.27 11.56 23.76
CA ALA A 588 0.02 10.91 23.62
C ALA A 588 0.00 9.65 24.47
N TRP A 589 0.30 8.52 23.88
CA TRP A 589 0.50 7.29 24.64
C TRP A 589 1.87 7.35 25.32
N ASP A 590 1.87 7.58 26.64
CA ASP A 590 3.08 7.67 27.45
C ASP A 590 3.13 6.49 28.45
N GLN A 591 3.34 5.31 27.94
CA GLN A 591 3.79 4.18 28.74
C GLN A 591 5.01 3.53 28.08
N ARG A 592 6.09 4.27 28.01
CA ARG A 592 7.38 3.59 28.18
C ARG A 592 7.34 3.00 29.59
N PRO A 593 7.65 1.70 29.82
CA PRO A 593 8.08 1.29 31.12
C PRO A 593 9.20 2.29 31.45
N ARG A 594 8.99 3.11 32.47
CA ARG A 594 10.12 3.81 33.08
C ARG A 594 11.07 2.69 33.43
N GLU A 595 12.10 2.48 32.60
CA GLU A 595 13.34 1.98 33.11
C GLU A 595 13.58 2.89 34.32
N GLU A 596 13.48 2.35 35.54
CA GLU A 596 14.08 2.99 36.68
C GLU A 596 15.45 3.40 36.16
N GLU A 597 15.71 4.71 36.13
CA GLU A 597 17.04 5.25 35.90
C GLU A 597 17.95 4.65 36.95
N THR A 598 18.40 3.43 36.72
CA THR A 598 19.65 2.97 37.27
C THR A 598 20.65 3.89 36.60
N GLU A 599 21.11 4.87 37.37
CA GLU A 599 22.26 5.68 37.00
C GLU A 599 23.28 4.71 36.38
N PRO A 600 23.74 4.97 35.14
CA PRO A 600 24.71 4.08 34.52
C PRO A 600 25.89 3.99 35.47
N GLU A 601 26.13 2.80 36.02
CA GLU A 601 27.32 2.52 36.78
C GLU A 601 28.50 2.84 35.87
N ILE A 602 29.09 4.01 36.07
CA ILE A 602 30.25 4.44 35.31
C ILE A 602 31.35 3.43 35.64
N VAL A 603 31.52 2.44 34.76
CA VAL A 603 32.64 1.51 34.82
C VAL A 603 33.92 2.32 34.60
N THR A 604 34.52 2.78 35.68
CA THR A 604 35.75 3.58 35.70
C THR A 604 37.01 2.77 35.46
N THR A 605 36.89 1.47 35.21
CA THR A 605 38.04 0.61 34.91
C THR A 605 37.93 0.04 33.50
N LEU A 606 38.73 0.57 32.60
CA LEU A 606 39.00 -0.07 31.32
C LEU A 606 39.63 -1.45 31.58
N PRO A 607 39.16 -2.53 30.91
CA PRO A 607 39.87 -3.80 30.99
C PRO A 607 41.30 -3.64 30.45
N PRO A 608 42.29 -4.37 30.99
CA PRO A 608 43.65 -4.27 30.51
C PRO A 608 43.74 -4.66 29.02
N PRO A 609 44.64 -4.03 28.25
CA PRO A 609 44.71 -4.31 26.81
C PRO A 609 45.09 -5.77 26.58
N LEU A 610 44.32 -6.45 25.75
CA LEU A 610 44.64 -7.77 25.21
C LEU A 610 45.79 -7.66 24.20
N LEU A 611 47.01 -7.47 24.70
CA LEU A 611 48.23 -7.70 23.96
C LEU A 611 49.16 -8.49 24.88
N ALA A 612 49.25 -9.75 24.62
CA ALA A 612 50.37 -10.58 25.05
C ALA A 612 51.09 -11.11 23.80
N PRO A 613 52.41 -11.37 23.89
CA PRO A 613 53.34 -11.45 22.78
C PRO A 613 53.14 -12.61 21.83
#